data_192ccb0106fa2f66785f1fdb842ccd9c
#
_entry.id   192ccb0106fa2f66785f1fdb842ccd9c
#
_cell.length_a   1.000
_cell.length_b   1.000
_cell.length_c   1.000
_cell.angle_alpha   90.00
_cell.angle_beta   90.00
_cell.angle_gamma   90.00
#
_symmetry.space_group_name_H-M   'P 1'
#
loop_
_entity.id
_entity.type
_entity.pdbx_description
1 polymer ?
#
loop_
_entity_poly.entity_id
_entity_poly.type
_entity_poly.pdbx_seq_one_letter_code
_entity_poly.pdbx_strand_id
1 'polypeptide(L)'
;MAVDLGGTNFRVCSVLLHGDTTFSLTQSKILIPRELMASGTSKDLFLFLARQIEAFLRIHHNEHFEAHLLRRREGNTEEDLFDLGFTFSFPVRQCGINRGTLIRWTKGFNIPDAVGHDVCALLQSAIDELSLPVRVAALVNDTVGTLMARSYTSPGETGTFIGAIFGTGTNGAYVEKTKNITKLQHMKDAHFEDSTGEMIINAEWGSFDNHMSVLPTTVFDDELDADSNNPGVQMFEKRVSGMFLGEILRRALLSLYRADLGLFQANKDSKVVLPEGSMLFRQWGLDTSMLSSVEADTSEDLVDVKTALKDHLEIENPSLEECQAVKTIVHAIGKRAARLSAVPLAAIVVHSNKLQTDDMIDIGVDGSLVEFYPNFEGHLREALREVPEVGAAGDKRIRIGISKDGSGVGAALIALVANKTEGFEIPREN
;
A
#
# COMPACT_ATOMS: atom_id res chain seq x y z
N MET A 1 -7.35 17.88 -5.75
CA MET A 1 -6.28 17.08 -6.40
C MET A 1 -5.59 16.18 -5.39
N ALA A 2 -4.83 15.20 -5.85
CA ALA A 2 -3.93 14.46 -4.96
C ALA A 2 -2.64 14.07 -5.67
N VAL A 3 -1.61 13.84 -4.87
CA VAL A 3 -0.37 13.19 -5.30
C VAL A 3 -0.05 12.03 -4.38
N ASP A 4 0.62 11.01 -4.90
CA ASP A 4 0.98 9.81 -4.15
C ASP A 4 2.46 9.48 -4.38
N LEU A 5 3.23 9.50 -3.29
CA LEU A 5 4.63 9.13 -3.24
C LEU A 5 4.79 7.93 -2.31
N GLY A 6 4.63 6.73 -2.86
CA GLY A 6 4.64 5.49 -2.08
C GLY A 6 5.78 4.52 -2.36
N GLY A 7 6.62 4.81 -3.32
CA GLY A 7 7.72 3.95 -3.75
C GLY A 7 8.43 4.51 -4.98
N THR A 8 8.80 3.65 -5.93
CA THR A 8 9.51 4.05 -7.15
C THR A 8 8.67 4.87 -8.14
N ASN A 9 7.35 4.96 -7.91
CA ASN A 9 6.44 5.73 -8.75
C ASN A 9 5.88 6.92 -7.98
N PHE A 10 5.71 8.02 -8.71
CA PHE A 10 4.94 9.18 -8.29
C PHE A 10 3.67 9.28 -9.13
N ARG A 11 2.56 9.51 -8.48
CA ARG A 11 1.26 9.66 -9.13
C ARG A 11 0.71 11.05 -8.87
N VAL A 12 0.17 11.69 -9.90
CA VAL A 12 -0.59 12.94 -9.81
C VAL A 12 -2.00 12.64 -10.31
N CYS A 13 -3.02 13.06 -9.58
CA CYS A 13 -4.40 12.87 -10.00
C CYS A 13 -5.31 14.03 -9.63
N SER A 14 -6.39 14.15 -10.41
CA SER A 14 -7.56 14.96 -10.08
C SER A 14 -8.80 14.08 -10.00
N VAL A 15 -9.64 14.36 -9.01
CA VAL A 15 -10.88 13.61 -8.74
C VAL A 15 -12.04 14.56 -8.89
N LEU A 16 -12.99 14.21 -9.75
CA LEU A 16 -14.27 14.89 -9.88
C LEU A 16 -15.35 14.04 -9.22
N LEU A 17 -15.94 14.57 -8.15
CA LEU A 17 -17.02 13.91 -7.42
C LEU A 17 -18.36 14.26 -8.07
N HIS A 18 -19.20 13.24 -8.32
CA HIS A 18 -20.52 13.44 -8.97
C HIS A 18 -21.65 13.66 -7.96
N GLY A 19 -21.40 13.45 -6.65
CA GLY A 19 -22.40 13.64 -5.59
C GLY A 19 -23.36 12.46 -5.38
N ASP A 20 -23.19 11.38 -6.14
CA ASP A 20 -23.98 10.16 -6.11
C ASP A 20 -23.17 8.93 -5.69
N THR A 21 -22.13 9.13 -4.88
CA THR A 21 -21.13 8.13 -4.49
C THR A 21 -20.19 7.65 -5.62
N THR A 22 -20.29 8.26 -6.80
CA THR A 22 -19.38 8.00 -7.92
C THR A 22 -18.40 9.16 -8.16
N PHE A 23 -17.31 8.87 -8.85
CA PHE A 23 -16.31 9.87 -9.21
C PHE A 23 -15.66 9.56 -10.56
N SER A 24 -15.09 10.58 -11.17
CA SER A 24 -14.16 10.42 -12.30
C SER A 24 -12.74 10.72 -11.86
N LEU A 25 -11.79 9.89 -12.28
CA LEU A 25 -10.37 10.00 -11.97
C LEU A 25 -9.57 10.27 -13.24
N THR A 26 -8.80 11.36 -13.22
CA THR A 26 -7.75 11.63 -14.21
C THR A 26 -6.40 11.52 -13.52
N GLN A 27 -5.46 10.73 -14.07
CA GLN A 27 -4.19 10.50 -13.41
C GLN A 27 -3.03 10.36 -14.37
N SER A 28 -1.83 10.71 -13.89
CA SER A 28 -0.54 10.45 -14.53
C SER A 28 0.36 9.72 -13.53
N LYS A 29 1.04 8.67 -14.01
CA LYS A 29 1.99 7.87 -13.23
C LYS A 29 3.38 8.03 -13.82
N ILE A 30 4.34 8.41 -13.00
CA ILE A 30 5.70 8.76 -13.40
C ILE A 30 6.69 7.94 -12.57
N LEU A 31 7.68 7.34 -13.24
CA LEU A 31 8.79 6.67 -12.56
C LEU A 31 9.75 7.73 -12.00
N ILE A 32 10.13 7.61 -10.73
CA ILE A 32 11.12 8.49 -10.12
C ILE A 32 12.52 8.02 -10.52
N PRO A 33 13.36 8.92 -11.08
CA PRO A 33 14.75 8.59 -11.38
C PRO A 33 15.50 8.12 -10.13
N ARG A 34 16.31 7.08 -10.26
CA ARG A 34 17.06 6.50 -9.13
C ARG A 34 18.01 7.50 -8.47
N GLU A 35 18.54 8.42 -9.24
CA GLU A 35 19.42 9.49 -8.77
C GLU A 35 18.70 10.42 -7.79
N LEU A 36 17.41 10.67 -7.99
CA LEU A 36 16.59 11.47 -7.08
C LEU A 36 16.15 10.71 -5.83
N MET A 37 16.19 9.38 -5.86
CA MET A 37 15.82 8.56 -4.70
C MET A 37 16.97 8.44 -3.68
N ALA A 38 18.23 8.44 -4.11
CA ALA A 38 19.35 8.06 -3.24
C ALA A 38 20.56 9.03 -3.27
N SER A 39 20.70 9.85 -4.28
CA SER A 39 21.86 10.76 -4.44
C SER A 39 21.49 12.22 -4.63
N GLY A 40 20.18 12.52 -4.73
CA GLY A 40 19.66 13.88 -4.80
C GLY A 40 19.59 14.57 -3.44
N THR A 41 19.21 15.84 -3.47
CA THR A 41 18.81 16.60 -2.28
C THR A 41 17.29 16.59 -2.12
N SER A 42 16.79 16.96 -0.95
CA SER A 42 15.35 17.15 -0.72
C SER A 42 14.78 18.16 -1.73
N LYS A 43 15.50 19.24 -1.99
CA LYS A 43 15.10 20.23 -3.00
C LYS A 43 14.97 19.62 -4.39
N ASP A 44 15.92 18.80 -4.84
CA ASP A 44 15.87 18.17 -6.15
C ASP A 44 14.66 17.23 -6.30
N LEU A 45 14.41 16.42 -5.28
CA LEU A 45 13.24 15.53 -5.27
C LEU A 45 11.94 16.32 -5.31
N PHE A 46 11.72 17.25 -4.37
CA PHE A 46 10.44 17.95 -4.26
C PHE A 46 10.20 18.88 -5.45
N LEU A 47 11.25 19.49 -6.03
CA LEU A 47 11.13 20.24 -7.26
C LEU A 47 10.77 19.35 -8.47
N PHE A 48 11.30 18.13 -8.54
CA PHE A 48 10.87 17.14 -9.53
C PHE A 48 9.38 16.83 -9.37
N LEU A 49 8.90 16.56 -8.13
CA LEU A 49 7.49 16.31 -7.88
C LEU A 49 6.60 17.49 -8.29
N ALA A 50 7.01 18.73 -7.96
CA ALA A 50 6.28 19.94 -8.34
C ALA A 50 6.23 20.13 -9.87
N ARG A 51 7.30 19.80 -10.60
CA ARG A 51 7.30 19.82 -12.08
C ARG A 51 6.34 18.79 -12.69
N GLN A 52 6.16 17.62 -12.04
CA GLN A 52 5.17 16.66 -12.50
C GLN A 52 3.73 17.16 -12.26
N ILE A 53 3.51 17.89 -11.15
CA ILE A 53 2.23 18.58 -10.90
C ILE A 53 1.99 19.64 -11.97
N GLU A 54 2.99 20.46 -12.29
CA GLU A 54 2.92 21.45 -13.37
C GLU A 54 2.53 20.81 -14.71
N ALA A 55 3.24 19.74 -15.09
CA ALA A 55 2.97 19.03 -16.34
C ALA A 55 1.53 18.47 -16.38
N PHE A 56 1.05 17.93 -15.26
CA PHE A 56 -0.32 17.45 -15.13
C PHE A 56 -1.34 18.58 -15.29
N LEU A 57 -1.11 19.73 -14.66
CA LEU A 57 -1.98 20.92 -14.78
C LEU A 57 -2.05 21.43 -16.21
N ARG A 58 -0.91 21.52 -16.91
CA ARG A 58 -0.85 21.96 -18.30
C ARG A 58 -1.61 21.02 -19.25
N ILE A 59 -1.63 19.73 -18.98
CA ILE A 59 -2.31 18.73 -19.83
C ILE A 59 -3.81 18.68 -19.54
N HIS A 60 -4.20 18.68 -18.27
CA HIS A 60 -5.56 18.35 -17.86
C HIS A 60 -6.35 19.53 -17.31
N HIS A 61 -5.70 20.63 -16.89
CA HIS A 61 -6.31 21.82 -16.27
C HIS A 61 -5.74 23.10 -16.83
N ASN A 62 -5.41 23.13 -18.13
CA ASN A 62 -4.68 24.24 -18.77
C ASN A 62 -5.41 25.59 -18.64
N GLU A 63 -6.72 25.62 -18.80
CA GLU A 63 -7.50 26.86 -18.70
C GLU A 63 -7.36 27.51 -17.33
N HIS A 64 -7.48 26.72 -16.27
CA HIS A 64 -7.32 27.19 -14.89
C HIS A 64 -5.88 27.63 -14.62
N PHE A 65 -4.90 26.86 -15.10
CA PHE A 65 -3.49 27.16 -14.94
C PHE A 65 -3.09 28.47 -15.62
N GLU A 66 -3.49 28.68 -16.87
CA GLU A 66 -3.22 29.92 -17.60
C GLU A 66 -3.95 31.14 -17.00
N ALA A 67 -5.17 30.96 -16.54
CA ALA A 67 -5.94 32.01 -15.85
C ALA A 67 -5.24 32.43 -14.53
N HIS A 68 -4.66 31.48 -13.78
CA HIS A 68 -3.87 31.79 -12.59
C HIS A 68 -2.60 32.59 -12.93
N LEU A 69 -1.84 32.18 -13.95
CA LEU A 69 -0.65 32.90 -14.37
C LEU A 69 -0.96 34.32 -14.83
N LEU A 70 -2.08 34.53 -15.50
CA LEU A 70 -2.54 35.84 -15.93
C LEU A 70 -2.87 36.73 -14.73
N ARG A 71 -3.69 36.22 -13.78
CA ARG A 71 -4.05 36.95 -12.54
C ARG A 71 -2.81 37.41 -11.76
N ARG A 72 -1.83 36.53 -11.61
CA ARG A 72 -0.57 36.89 -10.93
C ARG A 72 0.21 38.00 -11.66
N ARG A 73 0.25 37.98 -13.00
CA ARG A 73 0.90 39.06 -13.79
C ARG A 73 0.21 40.39 -13.61
N GLU A 74 -1.09 40.40 -13.40
CA GLU A 74 -1.93 41.57 -13.14
C GLU A 74 -1.88 42.06 -11.68
N GLY A 75 -1.15 41.35 -10.80
CA GLY A 75 -1.02 41.70 -9.38
C GLY A 75 -2.27 41.35 -8.56
N ASN A 76 -3.17 40.53 -9.10
CA ASN A 76 -4.34 40.06 -8.37
C ASN A 76 -3.92 38.95 -7.39
N THR A 77 -4.25 39.14 -6.10
CA THR A 77 -3.92 38.21 -5.01
C THR A 77 -5.06 37.26 -4.65
N GLU A 78 -6.22 37.35 -5.32
CA GLU A 78 -7.27 36.34 -5.16
C GLU A 78 -6.78 35.00 -5.73
N GLU A 79 -6.54 34.08 -4.85
CA GLU A 79 -5.98 32.76 -5.17
C GLU A 79 -7.10 31.73 -5.30
N ASP A 80 -7.40 31.33 -6.53
CA ASP A 80 -8.18 30.16 -6.84
C ASP A 80 -7.23 28.95 -6.95
N LEU A 81 -6.95 28.32 -5.79
CA LEU A 81 -5.98 27.24 -5.67
C LEU A 81 -6.65 25.88 -5.63
N PHE A 82 -6.00 24.90 -6.24
CA PHE A 82 -6.34 23.50 -6.02
C PHE A 82 -5.86 23.03 -4.65
N ASP A 83 -6.76 22.47 -3.84
CA ASP A 83 -6.42 21.74 -2.64
C ASP A 83 -5.79 20.40 -3.00
N LEU A 84 -4.58 20.15 -2.49
CA LEU A 84 -3.79 18.96 -2.76
C LEU A 84 -3.70 18.06 -1.53
N GLY A 85 -4.17 16.82 -1.67
CA GLY A 85 -3.84 15.75 -0.74
C GLY A 85 -2.50 15.12 -1.11
N PHE A 86 -1.60 15.06 -0.15
CA PHE A 86 -0.30 14.44 -0.32
C PHE A 86 -0.28 13.08 0.36
N THR A 87 -0.47 12.00 -0.42
CA THR A 87 -0.22 10.65 0.06
C THR A 87 1.28 10.41 0.13
N PHE A 88 1.76 10.14 1.34
CA PHE A 88 3.16 9.96 1.62
C PHE A 88 3.36 8.71 2.47
N SER A 89 3.74 7.62 1.82
CA SER A 89 3.80 6.28 2.44
C SER A 89 5.19 5.97 3.01
N PHE A 90 5.71 6.87 3.85
CA PHE A 90 6.94 6.71 4.63
C PHE A 90 6.68 7.07 6.09
N PRO A 91 7.51 6.60 7.03
CA PRO A 91 7.36 6.94 8.44
C PRO A 91 7.49 8.43 8.72
N VAL A 92 6.40 9.05 9.15
CA VAL A 92 6.35 10.46 9.56
C VAL A 92 5.79 10.60 10.97
N ARG A 93 6.23 11.65 11.67
CA ARG A 93 5.54 12.12 12.88
C ARG A 93 4.57 13.21 12.45
N GLN A 94 3.32 12.83 12.25
CA GLN A 94 2.25 13.76 11.90
C GLN A 94 1.81 14.56 13.11
N CYS A 95 1.74 15.88 12.99
CA CYS A 95 1.34 16.81 14.06
C CYS A 95 0.19 17.74 13.65
N GLY A 96 -0.34 17.57 12.45
CA GLY A 96 -1.48 18.28 11.92
C GLY A 96 -1.98 17.63 10.64
N ILE A 97 -3.11 18.13 10.11
CA ILE A 97 -3.72 17.54 8.91
C ILE A 97 -2.80 17.64 7.69
N ASN A 98 -2.01 18.71 7.60
CA ASN A 98 -1.07 18.99 6.52
C ASN A 98 0.36 19.23 7.04
N ARG A 99 0.71 18.62 8.18
CA ARG A 99 2.04 18.76 8.80
C ARG A 99 2.56 17.41 9.24
N GLY A 100 3.77 17.05 8.79
CA GLY A 100 4.40 15.81 9.19
C GLY A 100 5.90 15.79 8.96
N THR A 101 6.65 15.54 10.04
CA THR A 101 8.11 15.46 10.02
C THR A 101 8.55 14.07 9.60
N LEU A 102 9.39 13.96 8.57
CA LEU A 102 9.96 12.69 8.12
C LEU A 102 10.88 12.10 9.20
N ILE A 103 10.61 10.87 9.62
CA ILE A 103 11.42 10.15 10.61
C ILE A 103 12.59 9.44 9.93
N ARG A 104 12.33 8.74 8.84
CA ARG A 104 13.31 8.00 8.05
C ARG A 104 12.76 7.65 6.68
N TRP A 105 13.65 7.47 5.73
CA TRP A 105 13.29 6.89 4.43
C TRP A 105 13.21 5.36 4.50
N THR A 106 12.45 4.79 3.57
CA THR A 106 12.30 3.35 3.31
C THR A 106 12.24 3.13 1.80
N LYS A 107 12.01 1.91 1.33
CA LYS A 107 11.70 1.60 -0.08
C LYS A 107 12.77 2.10 -1.08
N GLY A 108 14.04 2.09 -0.68
CA GLY A 108 15.15 2.49 -1.55
C GLY A 108 15.43 4.00 -1.64
N PHE A 109 14.70 4.82 -0.89
CA PHE A 109 15.04 6.24 -0.73
C PHE A 109 16.11 6.45 0.33
N ASN A 110 17.01 7.39 0.08
CA ASN A 110 18.03 7.84 1.02
C ASN A 110 18.43 9.29 0.73
N ILE A 111 17.67 10.23 1.28
CA ILE A 111 17.86 11.68 1.11
C ILE A 111 17.96 12.28 2.52
N PRO A 112 19.17 12.33 3.10
CA PRO A 112 19.36 12.63 4.53
C PRO A 112 18.87 14.01 4.95
N ASP A 113 18.98 15.02 4.07
CA ASP A 113 18.57 16.40 4.34
C ASP A 113 17.06 16.62 4.42
N ALA A 114 16.24 15.64 4.00
CA ALA A 114 14.79 15.67 4.22
C ALA A 114 14.38 15.12 5.58
N VAL A 115 15.25 14.29 6.23
CA VAL A 115 14.92 13.70 7.53
C VAL A 115 14.90 14.78 8.61
N GLY A 116 13.82 14.79 9.40
CA GLY A 116 13.62 15.83 10.43
C GLY A 116 12.87 17.07 9.92
N HIS A 117 12.58 17.16 8.62
CA HIS A 117 11.83 18.26 8.02
C HIS A 117 10.36 17.89 7.75
N ASP A 118 9.51 18.90 7.64
CA ASP A 118 8.10 18.76 7.31
C ASP A 118 7.95 18.52 5.79
N VAL A 119 7.49 17.34 5.41
CA VAL A 119 7.37 16.95 4.00
C VAL A 119 6.33 17.76 3.23
N CYS A 120 5.31 18.29 3.93
CA CYS A 120 4.33 19.18 3.31
C CYS A 120 4.91 20.55 3.01
N ALA A 121 5.73 21.09 3.92
CA ALA A 121 6.43 22.34 3.71
C ALA A 121 7.47 22.23 2.58
N LEU A 122 8.21 21.11 2.50
CA LEU A 122 9.14 20.84 1.40
C LEU A 122 8.41 20.83 0.04
N LEU A 123 7.25 20.15 -0.04
CA LEU A 123 6.46 20.12 -1.28
C LEU A 123 5.87 21.50 -1.59
N GLN A 124 5.33 22.21 -0.59
CA GLN A 124 4.76 23.54 -0.78
C GLN A 124 5.80 24.53 -1.26
N SER A 125 7.02 24.52 -0.68
CA SER A 125 8.12 25.38 -1.13
C SER A 125 8.48 25.18 -2.61
N ALA A 126 8.48 23.92 -3.07
CA ALA A 126 8.72 23.62 -4.48
C ALA A 126 7.54 24.03 -5.39
N ILE A 127 6.31 23.91 -4.93
CA ILE A 127 5.10 24.41 -5.62
C ILE A 127 5.15 25.94 -5.76
N ASP A 128 5.53 26.64 -4.69
CA ASP A 128 5.63 28.10 -4.66
C ASP A 128 6.76 28.60 -5.56
N GLU A 129 7.92 27.90 -5.59
CA GLU A 129 9.06 28.22 -6.49
C GLU A 129 8.60 28.21 -7.96
N LEU A 130 7.72 27.25 -8.34
CA LEU A 130 7.15 27.17 -9.68
C LEU A 130 5.88 28.01 -9.87
N SER A 131 5.42 28.71 -8.84
CA SER A 131 4.21 29.53 -8.88
C SER A 131 2.96 28.78 -9.33
N LEU A 132 2.78 27.53 -8.87
CA LEU A 132 1.64 26.71 -9.26
C LEU A 132 0.36 27.07 -8.46
N PRO A 133 -0.85 26.99 -9.05
CA PRO A 133 -2.12 27.25 -8.36
C PRO A 133 -2.52 26.07 -7.46
N VAL A 134 -1.65 25.67 -6.53
CA VAL A 134 -1.83 24.47 -5.70
C VAL A 134 -1.39 24.76 -4.28
N ARG A 135 -2.14 24.28 -3.29
CA ARG A 135 -1.74 24.28 -1.89
C ARG A 135 -1.85 22.89 -1.28
N VAL A 136 -0.87 22.50 -0.50
CA VAL A 136 -0.88 21.21 0.23
C VAL A 136 -1.85 21.33 1.40
N ALA A 137 -3.01 20.71 1.26
CA ALA A 137 -4.10 20.78 2.23
C ALA A 137 -4.12 19.61 3.21
N ALA A 138 -3.60 18.45 2.82
CA ALA A 138 -3.58 17.27 3.68
C ALA A 138 -2.37 16.39 3.45
N LEU A 139 -1.84 15.80 4.52
CA LEU A 139 -0.87 14.72 4.52
C LEU A 139 -1.61 13.42 4.88
N VAL A 140 -1.51 12.43 4.02
CA VAL A 140 -2.33 11.22 4.11
C VAL A 140 -1.44 9.98 4.00
N ASN A 141 -1.67 9.00 4.88
CA ASN A 141 -1.16 7.64 4.65
C ASN A 141 -2.05 6.93 3.62
N ASP A 142 -1.49 6.02 2.83
CA ASP A 142 -2.20 5.29 1.78
C ASP A 142 -3.42 4.49 2.30
N THR A 143 -3.32 3.88 3.49
CA THR A 143 -4.44 3.15 4.10
C THR A 143 -5.55 4.07 4.60
N VAL A 144 -5.21 5.25 5.09
CA VAL A 144 -6.19 6.29 5.46
C VAL A 144 -6.92 6.77 4.20
N GLY A 145 -6.19 6.97 3.09
CA GLY A 145 -6.77 7.26 1.79
C GLY A 145 -7.74 6.17 1.33
N THR A 146 -7.34 4.90 1.43
CA THR A 146 -8.19 3.75 1.08
C THR A 146 -9.48 3.72 1.90
N LEU A 147 -9.40 3.98 3.21
CA LEU A 147 -10.56 4.08 4.10
C LEU A 147 -11.52 5.19 3.65
N MET A 148 -11.00 6.38 3.37
CA MET A 148 -11.80 7.54 2.98
C MET A 148 -12.44 7.37 1.59
N ALA A 149 -11.70 6.83 0.62
CA ALA A 149 -12.25 6.53 -0.71
C ALA A 149 -13.38 5.50 -0.64
N ARG A 150 -13.19 4.46 0.17
CA ARG A 150 -14.24 3.48 0.41
C ARG A 150 -15.45 4.08 1.11
N SER A 151 -15.25 4.96 2.10
CA SER A 151 -16.34 5.65 2.79
C SER A 151 -17.22 6.47 1.83
N TYR A 152 -16.61 7.06 0.80
CA TYR A 152 -17.36 7.78 -0.23
C TYR A 152 -18.15 6.85 -1.16
N THR A 153 -17.60 5.68 -1.49
CA THR A 153 -18.19 4.74 -2.47
C THR A 153 -18.97 3.59 -1.84
N SER A 154 -18.91 3.44 -0.51
CA SER A 154 -19.57 2.34 0.20
C SER A 154 -21.09 2.43 0.08
N PRO A 155 -21.79 1.32 -0.22
CA PRO A 155 -23.23 1.31 -0.22
C PRO A 155 -23.78 1.34 1.22
N GLY A 156 -24.78 2.19 1.48
CA GLY A 156 -25.46 2.31 2.76
C GLY A 156 -24.97 3.48 3.63
N GLU A 157 -25.58 3.64 4.79
CA GLU A 157 -25.34 4.77 5.70
C GLU A 157 -24.18 4.54 6.68
N THR A 158 -23.71 3.29 6.83
CA THR A 158 -22.58 2.97 7.69
C THR A 158 -21.27 3.30 6.99
N GLY A 159 -20.50 4.22 7.55
CA GLY A 159 -19.16 4.57 7.06
C GLY A 159 -18.21 3.37 7.07
N THR A 160 -17.16 3.43 6.29
CA THR A 160 -16.08 2.43 6.29
C THR A 160 -15.33 2.46 7.61
N PHE A 161 -15.16 1.30 8.21
CA PHE A 161 -14.51 1.15 9.50
C PHE A 161 -13.01 0.90 9.41
N ILE A 162 -12.58 0.09 8.43
CA ILE A 162 -11.17 -0.24 8.18
C ILE A 162 -10.83 0.05 6.72
N GLY A 163 -9.67 0.66 6.49
CA GLY A 163 -9.00 0.70 5.20
C GLY A 163 -7.75 -0.16 5.28
N ALA A 164 -7.58 -1.09 4.35
CA ALA A 164 -6.47 -2.04 4.35
C ALA A 164 -5.79 -2.14 2.98
N ILE A 165 -4.49 -2.36 2.99
CA ILE A 165 -3.70 -2.61 1.78
C ILE A 165 -3.08 -4.00 1.87
N PHE A 166 -3.32 -4.80 0.83
CA PHE A 166 -2.70 -6.10 0.59
C PHE A 166 -2.11 -6.12 -0.83
N GLY A 167 -0.94 -5.50 -0.97
CA GLY A 167 -0.25 -5.30 -2.24
C GLY A 167 1.24 -5.55 -2.13
N THR A 168 2.07 -4.67 -2.67
CA THR A 168 3.54 -4.71 -2.53
C THR A 168 3.94 -4.74 -1.06
N GLY A 169 3.29 -3.93 -0.22
CA GLY A 169 3.35 -3.99 1.23
C GLY A 169 1.99 -4.35 1.82
N THR A 170 1.89 -4.32 3.15
CA THR A 170 0.62 -4.47 3.88
C THR A 170 0.54 -3.50 5.03
N ASN A 171 -0.59 -2.82 5.13
CA ASN A 171 -0.89 -1.91 6.23
C ASN A 171 -2.41 -1.73 6.36
N GLY A 172 -2.86 -1.09 7.46
CA GLY A 172 -4.25 -0.75 7.66
C GLY A 172 -4.45 0.48 8.53
N ALA A 173 -5.59 1.12 8.31
CA ALA A 173 -6.09 2.20 9.15
C ALA A 173 -7.53 1.89 9.60
N TYR A 174 -7.92 2.37 10.76
CA TYR A 174 -9.26 2.13 11.29
C TYR A 174 -9.75 3.33 12.12
N VAL A 175 -11.05 3.41 12.30
CA VAL A 175 -11.69 4.45 13.12
C VAL A 175 -11.70 4.02 14.58
N GLU A 176 -11.11 4.84 15.46
CA GLU A 176 -11.09 4.62 16.91
C GLU A 176 -11.72 5.80 17.64
N LYS A 177 -12.35 5.53 18.79
CA LYS A 177 -12.85 6.59 19.68
C LYS A 177 -11.68 7.28 20.35
N THR A 178 -11.62 8.62 20.28
CA THR A 178 -10.52 9.43 20.85
C THR A 178 -10.25 9.13 22.31
N LYS A 179 -11.30 8.86 23.09
CA LYS A 179 -11.18 8.47 24.51
C LYS A 179 -10.41 7.18 24.76
N ASN A 180 -10.32 6.29 23.76
CA ASN A 180 -9.60 5.02 23.85
C ASN A 180 -8.11 5.18 23.49
N ILE A 181 -7.71 6.33 22.91
CA ILE A 181 -6.35 6.58 22.45
C ILE A 181 -5.53 7.18 23.61
N THR A 182 -4.99 6.31 24.44
CA THR A 182 -4.26 6.72 25.66
C THR A 182 -3.03 7.59 25.37
N LYS A 183 -2.38 7.43 24.22
CA LYS A 183 -1.23 8.25 23.82
C LYS A 183 -1.58 9.72 23.66
N LEU A 184 -2.78 10.06 23.20
CA LEU A 184 -3.22 11.46 23.06
C LEU A 184 -3.30 12.19 24.40
N GLN A 185 -3.64 11.47 25.48
CA GLN A 185 -3.72 12.06 26.83
C GLN A 185 -2.37 12.58 27.35
N HIS A 186 -1.27 12.12 26.76
CA HIS A 186 0.09 12.49 27.16
C HIS A 186 0.77 13.47 26.18
N MET A 187 0.13 13.78 25.04
CA MET A 187 0.66 14.70 24.02
C MET A 187 0.23 16.13 24.32
N LYS A 188 1.09 16.89 25.03
CA LYS A 188 0.79 18.28 25.42
C LYS A 188 0.73 19.28 24.27
N ASP A 189 1.32 18.95 23.11
CA ASP A 189 1.50 19.85 21.97
C ASP A 189 0.67 19.46 20.73
N ALA A 190 -0.18 18.44 20.84
CA ALA A 190 -1.03 18.02 19.72
C ALA A 190 -2.35 18.80 19.74
N HIS A 191 -2.50 19.73 18.81
CA HIS A 191 -3.80 20.32 18.49
C HIS A 191 -4.55 19.36 17.57
N PHE A 192 -5.48 18.60 18.11
CA PHE A 192 -6.42 17.81 17.32
C PHE A 192 -7.85 18.24 17.67
N GLU A 193 -8.67 18.30 16.64
CA GLU A 193 -10.09 18.58 16.80
C GLU A 193 -10.82 17.29 17.20
N ASP A 194 -11.47 17.30 18.34
CA ASP A 194 -12.26 16.17 18.84
C ASP A 194 -13.77 16.40 18.65
N SER A 195 -14.14 17.06 17.54
CA SER A 195 -15.53 17.41 17.23
C SER A 195 -16.43 16.19 17.01
N THR A 196 -15.84 15.09 16.53
CA THR A 196 -16.56 13.83 16.24
C THR A 196 -16.46 12.79 17.36
N GLY A 197 -15.50 12.93 18.27
CA GLY A 197 -15.15 11.91 19.27
C GLY A 197 -14.47 10.67 18.65
N GLU A 198 -14.03 10.75 17.40
CA GLU A 198 -13.39 9.65 16.65
C GLU A 198 -12.15 10.15 15.91
N MET A 199 -11.18 9.25 15.72
CA MET A 199 -9.95 9.50 14.99
C MET A 199 -9.58 8.29 14.15
N ILE A 200 -9.01 8.52 12.98
CA ILE A 200 -8.46 7.45 12.14
C ILE A 200 -7.05 7.15 12.62
N ILE A 201 -6.81 5.88 12.94
CA ILE A 201 -5.52 5.35 13.39
C ILE A 201 -4.85 4.60 12.25
N ASN A 202 -3.65 5.02 11.87
CA ASN A 202 -2.76 4.22 11.04
C ASN A 202 -2.10 3.15 11.92
N ALA A 203 -2.37 1.88 11.65
CA ALA A 203 -1.95 0.77 12.54
C ALA A 203 -0.48 0.38 12.37
N GLU A 204 0.11 0.59 11.19
CA GLU A 204 1.47 0.12 10.84
C GLU A 204 1.68 -1.38 11.16
N TRP A 205 0.69 -2.21 10.83
CA TRP A 205 0.63 -3.62 11.20
C TRP A 205 1.68 -4.51 10.52
N GLY A 206 2.39 -3.98 9.49
CA GLY A 206 3.52 -4.68 8.89
C GLY A 206 4.58 -5.10 9.92
N SER A 207 4.69 -4.36 11.04
CA SER A 207 5.59 -4.61 12.16
C SER A 207 4.98 -5.46 13.28
N PHE A 208 3.83 -6.08 13.09
CA PHE A 208 3.24 -6.95 14.10
C PHE A 208 4.17 -8.13 14.40
N ASP A 209 4.32 -8.42 15.69
CA ASP A 209 5.12 -9.52 16.22
C ASP A 209 6.55 -9.59 15.66
N ASN A 210 7.24 -8.45 15.56
CA ASN A 210 8.67 -8.42 15.16
C ASN A 210 9.56 -9.32 16.03
N HIS A 211 9.13 -9.68 17.24
CA HIS A 211 9.85 -10.61 18.13
C HIS A 211 9.54 -12.08 17.85
N MET A 212 8.71 -12.38 16.86
CA MET A 212 8.37 -13.75 16.44
C MET A 212 7.83 -14.62 17.59
N SER A 213 6.97 -14.03 18.41
CA SER A 213 6.38 -14.74 19.57
C SER A 213 5.25 -15.69 19.17
N VAL A 214 4.50 -15.37 18.11
CA VAL A 214 3.30 -16.10 17.67
C VAL A 214 3.21 -16.31 16.14
N LEU A 215 3.87 -15.49 15.34
CA LEU A 215 3.83 -15.65 13.88
C LEU A 215 4.46 -16.97 13.45
N PRO A 216 3.81 -17.71 12.53
CA PRO A 216 4.42 -18.90 11.97
C PRO A 216 5.67 -18.53 11.16
N THR A 217 6.70 -19.37 11.24
CA THR A 217 7.93 -19.22 10.46
C THR A 217 8.32 -20.54 9.81
N THR A 218 9.03 -20.43 8.71
CA THR A 218 9.74 -21.51 8.04
C THR A 218 11.21 -21.10 7.86
N VAL A 219 12.07 -22.05 7.55
CA VAL A 219 13.46 -21.75 7.22
C VAL A 219 13.59 -20.71 6.08
N PHE A 220 12.64 -20.70 5.15
CA PHE A 220 12.62 -19.77 4.03
C PHE A 220 12.29 -18.33 4.45
N ASP A 221 11.43 -18.17 5.46
CA ASP A 221 11.12 -16.87 6.07
C ASP A 221 12.34 -16.32 6.84
N ASP A 222 13.02 -17.17 7.58
CA ASP A 222 14.20 -16.78 8.38
C ASP A 222 15.38 -16.40 7.48
N GLU A 223 15.64 -17.16 6.41
CA GLU A 223 16.64 -16.83 5.40
C GLU A 223 16.30 -15.54 4.66
N LEU A 224 15.01 -15.33 4.29
CA LEU A 224 14.57 -14.09 3.65
C LEU A 224 14.80 -12.89 4.56
N ASP A 225 14.44 -13.01 5.84
CA ASP A 225 14.63 -11.94 6.82
C ASP A 225 16.11 -11.60 6.98
N ALA A 226 16.96 -12.61 7.17
CA ALA A 226 18.40 -12.42 7.34
C ALA A 226 19.06 -11.70 6.14
N ASP A 227 18.60 -12.00 4.92
CA ASP A 227 19.13 -11.42 3.68
C ASP A 227 18.40 -10.13 3.25
N SER A 228 17.42 -9.66 4.02
CA SER A 228 16.69 -8.42 3.74
C SER A 228 17.46 -7.17 4.17
N ASN A 229 17.06 -6.01 3.67
CA ASN A 229 17.65 -4.72 4.05
C ASN A 229 17.32 -4.31 5.51
N ASN A 230 16.37 -5.01 6.16
CA ASN A 230 15.86 -4.69 7.49
C ASN A 230 15.59 -5.94 8.33
N PRO A 231 16.61 -6.73 8.68
CA PRO A 231 16.43 -7.94 9.49
C PRO A 231 15.75 -7.66 10.83
N GLY A 232 14.81 -8.53 11.22
CA GLY A 232 14.04 -8.41 12.46
C GLY A 232 12.95 -7.32 12.46
N VAL A 233 12.71 -6.68 11.33
CA VAL A 233 11.70 -5.60 11.18
C VAL A 233 10.71 -5.97 10.09
N GLN A 234 9.45 -5.52 10.21
CA GLN A 234 8.36 -5.83 9.26
C GLN A 234 8.13 -7.35 9.13
N MET A 235 8.19 -8.07 10.22
CA MET A 235 8.12 -9.53 10.22
C MET A 235 6.77 -10.06 9.75
N PHE A 236 5.67 -9.37 10.06
CA PHE A 236 4.35 -9.69 9.53
C PHE A 236 4.28 -9.42 8.02
N GLU A 237 4.73 -8.25 7.58
CA GLU A 237 4.71 -7.87 6.17
C GLU A 237 5.51 -8.85 5.31
N LYS A 238 6.67 -9.32 5.77
CA LYS A 238 7.50 -10.30 5.07
C LYS A 238 6.80 -11.65 4.82
N ARG A 239 5.72 -11.96 5.55
CA ARG A 239 4.94 -13.21 5.40
C ARG A 239 3.68 -13.05 4.55
N VAL A 240 3.25 -11.80 4.35
CA VAL A 240 1.93 -11.50 3.79
C VAL A 240 2.02 -10.77 2.45
N SER A 241 2.97 -9.86 2.30
CA SER A 241 2.93 -8.91 1.19
C SER A 241 3.60 -9.40 -0.09
N GLY A 242 3.12 -8.88 -1.22
CA GLY A 242 3.56 -9.27 -2.55
C GLY A 242 5.04 -9.02 -2.83
N MET A 243 5.70 -8.12 -2.11
CA MET A 243 7.13 -7.92 -2.26
C MET A 243 7.96 -9.16 -1.91
N PHE A 244 7.44 -10.02 -1.02
CA PHE A 244 8.22 -11.10 -0.43
C PHE A 244 7.80 -12.50 -0.86
N LEU A 245 6.53 -12.73 -1.27
CA LEU A 245 6.03 -14.06 -1.57
C LEU A 245 6.78 -14.75 -2.71
N GLY A 246 7.21 -13.98 -3.71
CA GLY A 246 8.04 -14.51 -4.80
C GLY A 246 9.38 -15.04 -4.31
N GLU A 247 10.05 -14.33 -3.41
CA GLU A 247 11.33 -14.77 -2.84
C GLU A 247 11.18 -15.98 -1.92
N ILE A 248 10.08 -16.07 -1.15
CA ILE A 248 9.76 -17.27 -0.36
C ILE A 248 9.60 -18.49 -1.28
N LEU A 249 8.85 -18.35 -2.38
CA LEU A 249 8.69 -19.40 -3.38
C LEU A 249 10.06 -19.80 -3.98
N ARG A 250 10.85 -18.81 -4.40
CA ARG A 250 12.17 -19.06 -4.97
C ARG A 250 13.08 -19.87 -4.02
N ARG A 251 13.10 -19.53 -2.73
CA ARG A 251 13.88 -20.24 -1.71
C ARG A 251 13.38 -21.66 -1.51
N ALA A 252 12.08 -21.87 -1.47
CA ALA A 252 11.50 -23.20 -1.37
C ALA A 252 11.87 -24.08 -2.58
N LEU A 253 11.72 -23.56 -3.81
CA LEU A 253 12.09 -24.28 -5.03
C LEU A 253 13.59 -24.56 -5.08
N LEU A 254 14.45 -23.60 -4.73
CA LEU A 254 15.89 -23.76 -4.69
C LEU A 254 16.34 -24.81 -3.65
N SER A 255 15.67 -24.86 -2.49
CA SER A 255 15.92 -25.89 -1.48
C SER A 255 15.61 -27.29 -2.02
N LEU A 256 14.47 -27.47 -2.70
CA LEU A 256 14.08 -28.72 -3.32
C LEU A 256 15.01 -29.12 -4.48
N TYR A 257 15.44 -28.16 -5.28
CA TYR A 257 16.43 -28.40 -6.34
C TYR A 257 17.76 -28.91 -5.77
N ARG A 258 18.20 -28.36 -4.64
CA ARG A 258 19.47 -28.76 -3.98
C ARG A 258 19.37 -30.04 -3.17
N ALA A 259 18.16 -30.45 -2.81
CA ALA A 259 17.94 -31.69 -2.11
C ALA A 259 18.06 -32.89 -3.05
N ASP A 260 18.32 -34.08 -2.51
CA ASP A 260 18.39 -35.35 -3.25
C ASP A 260 17.07 -35.74 -3.93
N LEU A 261 16.00 -34.97 -3.74
CA LEU A 261 14.68 -35.19 -4.33
C LEU A 261 14.56 -34.82 -5.80
N GLY A 262 15.60 -34.18 -6.39
CA GLY A 262 15.76 -34.06 -7.81
C GLY A 262 14.79 -33.12 -8.54
N LEU A 263 14.13 -32.15 -7.86
CA LEU A 263 13.26 -31.18 -8.52
C LEU A 263 14.05 -30.40 -9.58
N PHE A 264 13.56 -30.39 -10.83
CA PHE A 264 14.19 -29.77 -12.00
C PHE A 264 15.58 -30.32 -12.33
N GLN A 265 15.88 -31.53 -11.91
CA GLN A 265 17.13 -32.21 -12.24
C GLN A 265 16.91 -33.15 -13.43
N ALA A 266 17.77 -33.02 -14.46
CA ALA A 266 17.74 -33.95 -15.58
C ALA A 266 18.13 -35.35 -15.10
N ASN A 267 17.30 -36.34 -15.40
CA ASN A 267 17.57 -37.75 -15.15
C ASN A 267 17.22 -38.56 -16.37
N LYS A 268 17.32 -39.91 -16.35
CA LYS A 268 17.04 -40.76 -17.53
C LYS A 268 15.64 -40.61 -18.10
N ASP A 269 14.69 -40.19 -17.27
CA ASP A 269 13.27 -40.07 -17.61
C ASP A 269 12.80 -38.60 -17.71
N SER A 270 13.59 -37.63 -17.22
CA SER A 270 13.30 -36.20 -17.25
C SER A 270 14.06 -35.49 -18.39
N LYS A 271 13.31 -34.69 -19.17
CA LYS A 271 13.85 -33.77 -20.18
C LYS A 271 13.95 -32.35 -19.73
N VAL A 272 13.79 -32.11 -18.41
CA VAL A 272 13.85 -30.77 -17.85
C VAL A 272 15.19 -30.12 -18.12
N VAL A 273 15.15 -28.84 -18.46
CA VAL A 273 16.35 -28.00 -18.61
C VAL A 273 16.22 -26.81 -17.66
N LEU A 274 17.18 -26.67 -16.78
CA LEU A 274 17.33 -25.53 -15.90
C LEU A 274 18.69 -24.88 -16.15
N PRO A 275 18.75 -23.69 -16.79
CA PRO A 275 20.00 -23.00 -17.08
C PRO A 275 20.71 -22.52 -15.80
N GLU A 276 22.04 -22.49 -15.80
CA GLU A 276 22.83 -21.94 -14.69
C GLU A 276 22.55 -20.45 -14.42
N GLY A 277 22.12 -19.70 -15.43
CA GLY A 277 21.74 -18.28 -15.35
C GLY A 277 20.32 -18.03 -14.88
N SER A 278 19.54 -19.08 -14.62
CA SER A 278 18.12 -18.96 -14.22
C SER A 278 17.91 -18.03 -13.02
N MET A 279 16.80 -17.31 -13.04
CA MET A 279 16.36 -16.46 -11.94
C MET A 279 16.13 -17.24 -10.62
N LEU A 280 16.00 -18.57 -10.69
CA LEU A 280 15.99 -19.43 -9.48
C LEU A 280 17.22 -19.23 -8.60
N PHE A 281 18.40 -19.02 -9.21
CA PHE A 281 19.68 -18.84 -8.49
C PHE A 281 19.95 -17.41 -8.09
N ARG A 282 19.14 -16.45 -8.55
CA ARG A 282 19.31 -15.02 -8.25
C ARG A 282 18.40 -14.59 -7.11
N GLN A 283 18.97 -14.03 -6.06
CA GLN A 283 18.19 -13.42 -4.97
C GLN A 283 17.23 -12.35 -5.52
N TRP A 284 15.98 -12.35 -5.06
CA TRP A 284 14.89 -11.51 -5.57
C TRP A 284 14.60 -11.69 -7.06
N GLY A 285 14.99 -12.82 -7.62
CA GLY A 285 14.81 -13.14 -9.05
C GLY A 285 13.38 -13.52 -9.43
N LEU A 286 12.50 -13.78 -8.46
CA LEU A 286 11.14 -14.23 -8.70
C LEU A 286 10.11 -13.22 -8.21
N ASP A 287 9.26 -12.78 -9.13
CA ASP A 287 8.15 -11.87 -8.83
C ASP A 287 6.91 -12.64 -8.37
N THR A 288 6.11 -12.01 -7.49
CA THR A 288 4.88 -12.62 -6.94
C THR A 288 3.79 -12.82 -8.00
N SER A 289 3.85 -12.14 -9.14
CA SER A 289 2.90 -12.37 -10.25
C SER A 289 2.93 -13.81 -10.75
N MET A 290 4.09 -14.48 -10.69
CA MET A 290 4.18 -15.91 -10.99
C MET A 290 3.27 -16.75 -10.11
N LEU A 291 3.17 -16.45 -8.80
CA LEU A 291 2.30 -17.19 -7.90
C LEU A 291 0.84 -17.07 -8.34
N SER A 292 0.41 -15.88 -8.74
CA SER A 292 -0.97 -15.66 -9.21
C SER A 292 -1.29 -16.49 -10.47
N SER A 293 -0.36 -16.53 -11.44
CA SER A 293 -0.52 -17.31 -12.67
C SER A 293 -0.58 -18.81 -12.39
N VAL A 294 0.30 -19.30 -11.51
CA VAL A 294 0.33 -20.72 -11.11
C VAL A 294 -0.91 -21.13 -10.33
N GLU A 295 -1.38 -20.27 -9.39
CA GLU A 295 -2.58 -20.56 -8.61
C GLU A 295 -3.84 -20.58 -9.48
N ALA A 296 -3.91 -19.72 -10.50
CA ALA A 296 -5.05 -19.63 -11.42
C ALA A 296 -5.20 -20.87 -12.34
N ASP A 297 -4.13 -21.62 -12.55
CA ASP A 297 -4.16 -22.77 -13.46
C ASP A 297 -5.08 -23.90 -12.94
N THR A 298 -6.15 -24.17 -13.65
CA THR A 298 -7.09 -25.27 -13.35
C THR A 298 -7.04 -26.38 -14.41
N SER A 299 -6.09 -26.30 -15.34
CA SER A 299 -5.94 -27.30 -16.41
C SER A 299 -5.35 -28.62 -15.89
N GLU A 300 -5.77 -29.76 -16.45
CA GLU A 300 -5.25 -31.07 -16.08
C GLU A 300 -3.74 -31.21 -16.36
N ASP A 301 -3.27 -30.59 -17.44
CA ASP A 301 -1.88 -30.64 -17.88
C ASP A 301 -0.99 -29.53 -17.29
N LEU A 302 -1.53 -28.65 -16.43
CA LEU A 302 -0.85 -27.51 -15.81
C LEU A 302 -0.09 -26.65 -16.81
N VAL A 303 -0.79 -26.19 -17.85
CA VAL A 303 -0.21 -25.45 -18.98
C VAL A 303 0.31 -24.09 -18.54
N ASP A 304 -0.44 -23.38 -17.70
CA ASP A 304 -0.03 -22.06 -17.18
C ASP A 304 1.13 -22.19 -16.19
N VAL A 305 1.19 -23.29 -15.42
CA VAL A 305 2.35 -23.59 -14.55
C VAL A 305 3.61 -23.79 -15.40
N LYS A 306 3.53 -24.57 -16.48
CA LYS A 306 4.66 -24.80 -17.41
C LYS A 306 5.12 -23.48 -18.04
N THR A 307 4.16 -22.66 -18.46
CA THR A 307 4.43 -21.34 -19.03
C THR A 307 5.11 -20.43 -18.02
N ALA A 308 4.59 -20.36 -16.78
CA ALA A 308 5.17 -19.56 -15.71
C ALA A 308 6.60 -20.01 -15.35
N LEU A 309 6.86 -21.32 -15.29
CA LEU A 309 8.20 -21.88 -15.07
C LEU A 309 9.18 -21.49 -16.17
N LYS A 310 8.72 -21.50 -17.42
CA LYS A 310 9.53 -21.10 -18.57
C LYS A 310 9.82 -19.59 -18.55
N ASP A 311 8.79 -18.77 -18.40
CA ASP A 311 8.88 -17.32 -18.57
C ASP A 311 9.62 -16.63 -17.40
N HIS A 312 9.46 -17.15 -16.16
CA HIS A 312 10.07 -16.54 -14.97
C HIS A 312 11.38 -17.21 -14.54
N LEU A 313 11.53 -18.51 -14.77
CA LEU A 313 12.68 -19.28 -14.28
C LEU A 313 13.49 -19.95 -15.39
N GLU A 314 13.08 -19.76 -16.65
CA GLU A 314 13.73 -20.37 -17.81
C GLU A 314 13.78 -21.92 -17.75
N ILE A 315 12.83 -22.54 -17.00
CA ILE A 315 12.75 -24.00 -16.86
C ILE A 315 11.95 -24.55 -18.05
N GLU A 316 12.59 -25.38 -18.84
CA GLU A 316 11.96 -26.02 -19.98
C GLU A 316 11.66 -27.49 -19.69
N ASN A 317 10.55 -27.96 -20.26
CA ASN A 317 10.08 -29.36 -20.23
C ASN A 317 9.94 -29.93 -18.79
N PRO A 318 9.36 -29.19 -17.82
CA PRO A 318 9.09 -29.77 -16.51
C PRO A 318 8.08 -30.92 -16.65
N SER A 319 8.23 -31.95 -15.83
CA SER A 319 7.26 -33.03 -15.73
C SER A 319 5.95 -32.54 -15.09
N LEU A 320 4.87 -33.29 -15.26
CA LEU A 320 3.59 -32.97 -14.62
C LEU A 320 3.72 -33.02 -13.08
N GLU A 321 4.51 -33.94 -12.55
CA GLU A 321 4.77 -34.08 -11.11
C GLU A 321 5.53 -32.85 -10.57
N GLU A 322 6.52 -32.34 -11.29
CA GLU A 322 7.22 -31.11 -10.93
C GLU A 322 6.28 -29.90 -10.95
N CYS A 323 5.43 -29.78 -11.97
CA CYS A 323 4.41 -28.74 -12.03
C CYS A 323 3.43 -28.83 -10.86
N GLN A 324 2.99 -30.03 -10.49
CA GLN A 324 2.11 -30.27 -9.35
C GLN A 324 2.77 -29.89 -8.02
N ALA A 325 4.06 -30.20 -7.86
CA ALA A 325 4.83 -29.80 -6.67
C ALA A 325 4.92 -28.27 -6.56
N VAL A 326 5.25 -27.58 -7.65
CA VAL A 326 5.28 -26.10 -7.68
C VAL A 326 3.94 -25.52 -7.33
N LYS A 327 2.85 -26.01 -7.92
CA LYS A 327 1.49 -25.53 -7.63
C LYS A 327 1.12 -25.74 -6.16
N THR A 328 1.49 -26.86 -5.57
CA THR A 328 1.24 -27.16 -4.17
C THR A 328 1.95 -26.15 -3.24
N ILE A 329 3.21 -25.82 -3.56
CA ILE A 329 3.99 -24.84 -2.77
C ILE A 329 3.40 -23.44 -2.93
N VAL A 330 3.06 -23.03 -4.14
CA VAL A 330 2.42 -21.75 -4.44
C VAL A 330 1.12 -21.60 -3.66
N HIS A 331 0.25 -22.63 -3.72
CA HIS A 331 -1.00 -22.67 -2.96
C HIS A 331 -0.76 -22.49 -1.44
N ALA A 332 0.21 -23.21 -0.88
CA ALA A 332 0.53 -23.11 0.55
C ALA A 332 0.99 -21.71 0.95
N ILE A 333 1.85 -21.07 0.14
CA ILE A 333 2.35 -19.71 0.37
C ILE A 333 1.22 -18.69 0.27
N GLY A 334 0.44 -18.70 -0.79
CA GLY A 334 -0.66 -17.77 -1.02
C GLY A 334 -1.78 -17.92 0.01
N LYS A 335 -2.17 -19.16 0.33
CA LYS A 335 -3.16 -19.43 1.37
C LYS A 335 -2.69 -18.95 2.74
N ARG A 336 -1.41 -19.17 3.11
CA ARG A 336 -0.82 -18.65 4.36
C ARG A 336 -0.91 -17.13 4.39
N ALA A 337 -0.51 -16.44 3.33
CA ALA A 337 -0.55 -14.98 3.24
C ALA A 337 -1.98 -14.45 3.41
N ALA A 338 -2.94 -15.01 2.69
CA ALA A 338 -4.35 -14.61 2.79
C ALA A 338 -4.94 -14.85 4.19
N ARG A 339 -4.65 -16.01 4.81
CA ARG A 339 -5.13 -16.33 6.17
C ARG A 339 -4.51 -15.41 7.22
N LEU A 340 -3.21 -15.12 7.15
CA LEU A 340 -2.56 -14.14 8.04
C LEU A 340 -3.12 -12.74 7.85
N SER A 341 -3.52 -12.35 6.64
CA SER A 341 -4.15 -11.05 6.37
C SER A 341 -5.47 -10.86 7.13
N ALA A 342 -6.16 -11.93 7.52
CA ALA A 342 -7.36 -11.85 8.33
C ALA A 342 -7.07 -11.43 9.79
N VAL A 343 -5.86 -11.70 10.30
CA VAL A 343 -5.52 -11.51 11.72
C VAL A 343 -5.67 -10.04 12.16
N PRO A 344 -5.04 -9.05 11.50
CA PRO A 344 -5.19 -7.65 11.89
C PRO A 344 -6.63 -7.15 11.73
N LEU A 345 -7.37 -7.61 10.71
CA LEU A 345 -8.77 -7.25 10.53
C LEU A 345 -9.62 -7.76 11.70
N ALA A 346 -9.48 -9.04 12.05
CA ALA A 346 -10.18 -9.63 13.18
C ALA A 346 -9.82 -8.94 14.50
N ALA A 347 -8.52 -8.69 14.74
CA ALA A 347 -8.04 -8.01 15.94
C ALA A 347 -8.68 -6.64 16.12
N ILE A 348 -8.74 -5.82 15.06
CA ILE A 348 -9.35 -4.48 15.10
C ILE A 348 -10.87 -4.59 15.36
N VAL A 349 -11.57 -5.48 14.66
CA VAL A 349 -13.01 -5.66 14.79
C VAL A 349 -13.40 -6.13 16.21
N VAL A 350 -12.63 -7.07 16.78
CA VAL A 350 -12.84 -7.57 18.14
C VAL A 350 -12.49 -6.50 19.17
N HIS A 351 -11.31 -5.86 19.06
CA HIS A 351 -10.83 -4.82 19.98
C HIS A 351 -11.79 -3.63 20.07
N SER A 352 -12.34 -3.20 18.95
CA SER A 352 -13.27 -2.06 18.87
C SER A 352 -14.70 -2.39 19.31
N ASN A 353 -14.98 -3.65 19.69
CA ASN A 353 -16.31 -4.13 20.05
C ASN A 353 -17.39 -3.96 18.96
N LYS A 354 -17.01 -3.87 17.68
CA LYS A 354 -17.96 -3.69 16.56
C LYS A 354 -18.91 -4.87 16.38
N LEU A 355 -18.57 -6.04 16.90
CA LEU A 355 -19.43 -7.21 16.87
C LEU A 355 -20.56 -7.20 17.92
N GLN A 356 -20.56 -6.23 18.86
CA GLN A 356 -21.61 -6.11 19.88
C GLN A 356 -22.86 -5.34 19.39
N THR A 357 -22.79 -4.67 18.25
CA THR A 357 -23.94 -4.06 17.56
C THR A 357 -24.36 -4.93 16.38
N ASP A 358 -25.54 -4.69 15.81
CA ASP A 358 -26.02 -5.41 14.63
C ASP A 358 -25.60 -4.74 13.30
N ASP A 359 -24.81 -3.66 13.35
CA ASP A 359 -24.38 -2.91 12.19
C ASP A 359 -23.42 -3.72 11.29
N MET A 360 -23.49 -3.45 9.99
CA MET A 360 -22.49 -3.94 9.05
C MET A 360 -21.14 -3.29 9.31
N ILE A 361 -20.07 -4.07 9.20
CA ILE A 361 -18.68 -3.61 9.33
C ILE A 361 -18.11 -3.53 7.92
N ASP A 362 -17.99 -2.32 7.38
CA ASP A 362 -17.45 -2.12 6.04
C ASP A 362 -15.93 -1.97 6.09
N ILE A 363 -15.24 -2.74 5.26
CA ILE A 363 -13.77 -2.75 5.12
C ILE A 363 -13.44 -2.44 3.67
N GLY A 364 -12.74 -1.34 3.44
CA GLY A 364 -12.15 -1.01 2.15
C GLY A 364 -10.80 -1.68 1.99
N VAL A 365 -10.58 -2.37 0.88
CA VAL A 365 -9.29 -3.02 0.60
C VAL A 365 -8.74 -2.56 -0.75
N ASP A 366 -7.41 -2.39 -0.81
CA ASP A 366 -6.68 -2.08 -2.04
C ASP A 366 -5.41 -2.94 -2.12
N GLY A 367 -4.88 -3.10 -3.30
CA GLY A 367 -3.62 -3.77 -3.55
C GLY A 367 -3.73 -5.02 -4.41
N SER A 368 -2.59 -5.35 -5.05
CA SER A 368 -2.52 -6.37 -6.09
C SER A 368 -2.82 -7.79 -5.61
N LEU A 369 -2.58 -8.11 -4.34
CA LEU A 369 -2.90 -9.44 -3.81
C LEU A 369 -4.40 -9.66 -3.70
N VAL A 370 -5.14 -8.70 -3.14
CA VAL A 370 -6.58 -8.84 -2.99
C VAL A 370 -7.31 -8.69 -4.33
N GLU A 371 -6.75 -7.93 -5.28
CA GLU A 371 -7.34 -7.71 -6.60
C GLU A 371 -7.07 -8.87 -7.58
N PHE A 372 -5.86 -9.45 -7.57
CA PHE A 372 -5.42 -10.35 -8.64
C PHE A 372 -5.04 -11.75 -8.18
N TYR A 373 -4.73 -11.98 -6.88
CA TYR A 373 -4.38 -13.33 -6.44
C TYR A 373 -5.64 -14.18 -6.30
N PRO A 374 -5.72 -15.33 -6.99
CA PRO A 374 -6.93 -16.15 -6.98
C PRO A 374 -7.35 -16.58 -5.59
N ASN A 375 -8.64 -16.41 -5.30
CA ASN A 375 -9.28 -16.79 -4.04
C ASN A 375 -8.65 -16.19 -2.75
N PHE A 376 -7.92 -15.07 -2.86
CA PHE A 376 -7.32 -14.41 -1.69
C PHE A 376 -8.38 -14.04 -0.64
N GLU A 377 -9.46 -13.36 -1.05
CA GLU A 377 -10.57 -13.02 -0.14
C GLU A 377 -11.25 -14.27 0.43
N GLY A 378 -11.40 -15.33 -0.35
CA GLY A 378 -11.97 -16.60 0.12
C GLY A 378 -11.20 -17.19 1.30
N HIS A 379 -9.87 -17.30 1.18
CA HIS A 379 -9.01 -17.79 2.26
C HIS A 379 -8.94 -16.83 3.46
N LEU A 380 -8.98 -15.53 3.22
CA LEU A 380 -9.07 -14.53 4.28
C LEU A 380 -10.38 -14.70 5.08
N ARG A 381 -11.52 -14.85 4.40
CA ARG A 381 -12.82 -15.09 5.04
C ARG A 381 -12.89 -16.43 5.79
N GLU A 382 -12.26 -17.47 5.26
CA GLU A 382 -12.12 -18.74 5.98
C GLU A 382 -11.44 -18.53 7.34
N ALA A 383 -10.33 -17.78 7.35
CA ALA A 383 -9.61 -17.48 8.58
C ALA A 383 -10.41 -16.60 9.54
N LEU A 384 -11.15 -15.59 9.03
CA LEU A 384 -12.05 -14.77 9.88
C LEU A 384 -13.08 -15.65 10.61
N ARG A 385 -13.67 -16.65 9.93
CA ARG A 385 -14.64 -17.57 10.54
C ARG A 385 -14.04 -18.48 11.60
N GLU A 386 -12.74 -18.75 11.54
CA GLU A 386 -12.02 -19.56 12.53
C GLU A 386 -11.66 -18.78 13.81
N VAL A 387 -11.68 -17.43 13.77
CA VAL A 387 -11.52 -16.61 14.97
C VAL A 387 -12.78 -16.74 15.84
N PRO A 388 -12.70 -17.27 17.08
CA PRO A 388 -13.88 -17.60 17.89
C PRO A 388 -14.82 -16.40 18.12
N GLU A 389 -14.27 -15.22 18.32
CA GLU A 389 -15.01 -13.98 18.58
C GLU A 389 -15.74 -13.47 17.33
N VAL A 390 -15.25 -13.80 16.13
CA VAL A 390 -15.87 -13.44 14.85
C VAL A 390 -16.87 -14.52 14.41
N GLY A 391 -16.37 -15.72 14.20
CA GLY A 391 -17.18 -16.86 13.77
C GLY A 391 -17.89 -16.64 12.43
N ALA A 392 -18.73 -17.56 12.03
CA ALA A 392 -19.54 -17.45 10.81
C ALA A 392 -20.59 -16.31 10.86
N ALA A 393 -21.04 -15.96 12.05
CA ALA A 393 -22.02 -14.89 12.23
C ALA A 393 -21.38 -13.51 12.06
N GLY A 394 -20.19 -13.31 12.63
CA GLY A 394 -19.42 -12.06 12.46
C GLY A 394 -18.94 -11.86 11.02
N ASP A 395 -18.44 -12.93 10.36
CA ASP A 395 -18.01 -12.85 8.95
C ASP A 395 -19.13 -12.37 8.02
N LYS A 396 -20.39 -12.79 8.24
CA LYS A 396 -21.54 -12.30 7.46
C LYS A 396 -21.82 -10.81 7.63
N ARG A 397 -21.36 -10.20 8.71
CA ARG A 397 -21.49 -8.77 8.98
C ARG A 397 -20.29 -7.97 8.48
N ILE A 398 -19.20 -8.64 8.13
CA ILE A 398 -18.02 -7.99 7.55
C ILE A 398 -18.20 -7.92 6.03
N ARG A 399 -18.33 -6.72 5.53
CA ARG A 399 -18.37 -6.41 4.09
C ARG A 399 -17.01 -5.93 3.64
N ILE A 400 -16.34 -6.71 2.81
CA ILE A 400 -15.07 -6.34 2.18
C ILE A 400 -15.37 -5.80 0.78
N GLY A 401 -14.84 -4.64 0.46
CA GLY A 401 -15.01 -4.03 -0.86
C GLY A 401 -13.73 -3.41 -1.38
N ILE A 402 -13.46 -3.65 -2.66
CA ILE A 402 -12.28 -3.08 -3.35
C ILE A 402 -12.42 -1.55 -3.40
N SER A 403 -11.34 -0.86 -3.04
CA SER A 403 -11.19 0.59 -3.11
C SER A 403 -10.05 0.93 -4.07
N LYS A 404 -10.30 0.68 -5.35
CA LYS A 404 -9.31 0.88 -6.41
C LYS A 404 -8.83 2.34 -6.45
N ASP A 405 -7.50 2.54 -6.55
CA ASP A 405 -6.86 3.86 -6.49
C ASP A 405 -7.20 4.65 -5.21
N GLY A 406 -7.55 3.93 -4.13
CA GLY A 406 -8.05 4.48 -2.88
C GLY A 406 -7.13 5.52 -2.25
N SER A 407 -5.81 5.33 -2.32
CA SER A 407 -4.82 6.27 -1.77
C SER A 407 -4.96 7.67 -2.39
N GLY A 408 -5.07 7.78 -3.72
CA GLY A 408 -5.20 9.05 -4.42
C GLY A 408 -6.58 9.68 -4.26
N VAL A 409 -7.64 8.90 -4.45
CA VAL A 409 -9.03 9.38 -4.31
C VAL A 409 -9.30 9.86 -2.88
N GLY A 410 -8.90 9.06 -1.89
CA GLY A 410 -9.08 9.41 -0.49
C GLY A 410 -8.28 10.65 -0.06
N ALA A 411 -7.05 10.80 -0.55
CA ALA A 411 -6.27 12.00 -0.28
C ALA A 411 -6.93 13.26 -0.87
N ALA A 412 -7.50 13.17 -2.07
CA ALA A 412 -8.25 14.28 -2.66
C ALA A 412 -9.52 14.62 -1.86
N LEU A 413 -10.22 13.61 -1.33
CA LEU A 413 -11.39 13.80 -0.46
C LEU A 413 -11.00 14.49 0.85
N ILE A 414 -9.92 14.05 1.49
CA ILE A 414 -9.42 14.65 2.73
C ILE A 414 -9.01 16.11 2.48
N ALA A 415 -8.29 16.38 1.40
CA ALA A 415 -7.88 17.74 1.02
C ALA A 415 -9.08 18.68 0.81
N LEU A 416 -10.15 18.19 0.18
CA LEU A 416 -11.37 18.95 -0.05
C LEU A 416 -12.05 19.41 1.26
N VAL A 417 -11.92 18.61 2.32
CA VAL A 417 -12.52 18.90 3.62
C VAL A 417 -11.58 19.70 4.51
N ALA A 418 -10.28 19.41 4.44
CA ALA A 418 -9.26 19.98 5.32
C ALA A 418 -9.23 21.51 5.33
N ASN A 419 -9.40 22.15 4.18
CA ASN A 419 -9.36 23.61 4.08
C ASN A 419 -10.58 24.31 4.71
N LYS A 420 -11.61 23.56 5.05
CA LYS A 420 -12.85 24.08 5.72
C LYS A 420 -12.74 24.02 7.23
N THR A 421 -11.69 23.39 7.77
CA THR A 421 -11.48 23.31 9.22
C THR A 421 -10.91 24.62 9.76
N GLU A 422 -11.34 25.00 10.96
CA GLU A 422 -10.78 26.18 11.63
C GLU A 422 -9.29 25.98 11.91
N GLY A 423 -8.48 27.03 11.68
CA GLY A 423 -7.04 27.00 11.89
C GLY A 423 -6.23 26.35 10.77
N PHE A 424 -6.83 26.12 9.58
CA PHE A 424 -6.09 25.68 8.43
C PHE A 424 -5.03 26.72 8.01
N GLU A 425 -3.77 26.30 7.96
CA GLU A 425 -2.65 27.11 7.47
C GLU A 425 -1.88 26.36 6.39
N ILE A 426 -1.40 27.10 5.39
CA ILE A 426 -0.51 26.54 4.36
C ILE A 426 0.84 26.19 5.01
N PRO A 427 1.36 24.96 4.84
CA PRO A 427 2.63 24.54 5.41
C PRO A 427 3.80 25.37 4.83
N ARG A 428 4.66 25.84 5.70
CA ARG A 428 5.89 26.60 5.33
C ARG A 428 7.06 26.07 6.14
N GLU A 429 8.25 26.06 5.50
CA GLU A 429 9.50 25.82 6.22
C GLU A 429 9.80 27.03 7.13
N ASN A 430 10.20 26.73 8.37
CA ASN A 430 10.65 27.74 9.36
C ASN A 430 12.10 28.12 9.11
#